data_c1d96b1b393fbdcc5cb18318718cb2d2
#
_entry.id   c1d96b1b393fbdcc5cb18318718cb2d2
#
_cell.length_a   1.000
_cell.length_b   1.000
_cell.length_c   1.000
_cell.angle_alpha   90.00
_cell.angle_beta   90.00
_cell.angle_gamma   90.00
#
_symmetry.space_group_name_H-M   'P 1'
#
loop_
_entity.id
_entity.type
_entity.pdbx_description
1 polymer ?
#
loop_
_entity_poly.entity_id
_entity_poly.type
_entity_poly.pdbx_seq_one_letter_code
_entity_poly.pdbx_strand_id
1 'polypeptide(L)'
;MTIRFELRTTKKTKGAEMVPLHISVSDGRAFRQRQVTNIMVNPEHWDVKAGDLKKRVLINEEVRQKLIEDLAALKAYINKKYTDDKEAGKVKDNWLEKALKSYDPNAKLSSSKKKLPSFDELYDQFLSGRDMGDGRRRHYEVLRRMIHRYESYVRCESGRKRYVFDVLKVDKDVLDSLYDYIENEFEYVAEYPKILEDYPETREIKPRGENYMSGIFKEVRAFFNWAYKTKIIDNFPFEGFEMPSEKYGSPIFITLDDVQKIYNTDLSETPQLAVQRDIFVFQCNIGCRIGDLMRLRTRDVINGAVEYIPTKTIKDKVDTVAVPLNAIAKEIIDRYAGQPGDKLLPFQSAEKYNRNIKIIFEKAGITYPVTTLNTRTRKEEKVPINTIACSHMARRTFIGNIYKLVQDPNLISALTGHV
;
A
#
# COMPACT_ATOMS: atom_id res chain seq x y z
N MET A 1 -20.12 19.17 -36.61
CA MET A 1 -20.09 18.32 -37.80
C MET A 1 -21.27 17.38 -37.85
N THR A 2 -21.82 17.08 -39.03
CA THR A 2 -22.95 16.17 -39.23
C THR A 2 -22.53 15.00 -40.11
N ILE A 3 -22.83 13.77 -39.62
CA ILE A 3 -22.55 12.51 -40.34
C ILE A 3 -23.90 11.85 -40.64
N ARG A 4 -24.14 11.50 -41.90
CA ARG A 4 -25.33 10.79 -42.36
C ARG A 4 -24.99 9.62 -43.25
N PHE A 5 -25.71 8.51 -43.11
CA PHE A 5 -25.66 7.39 -44.01
C PHE A 5 -26.79 7.54 -45.05
N GLU A 6 -26.46 7.29 -46.30
CA GLU A 6 -27.39 7.46 -47.42
C GLU A 6 -27.38 6.19 -48.29
N LEU A 7 -28.54 5.69 -48.60
CA LEU A 7 -28.69 4.67 -49.64
C LEU A 7 -28.81 5.33 -51.01
N ARG A 8 -27.94 4.95 -51.91
CA ARG A 8 -27.98 5.40 -53.33
C ARG A 8 -28.05 4.21 -54.27
N THR A 9 -29.14 4.08 -54.98
CA THR A 9 -29.29 3.11 -56.07
C THR A 9 -28.78 3.74 -57.36
N THR A 10 -27.81 3.10 -57.97
CA THR A 10 -27.28 3.43 -59.30
C THR A 10 -27.86 2.46 -60.34
N LYS A 11 -27.66 2.73 -61.67
CA LYS A 11 -28.07 1.76 -62.70
C LYS A 11 -27.47 0.37 -62.50
N LYS A 12 -26.26 0.26 -61.89
CA LYS A 12 -25.59 -1.01 -61.55
C LYS A 12 -26.14 -1.73 -60.31
N THR A 13 -26.78 -1.00 -59.42
CA THR A 13 -27.31 -1.53 -58.15
C THR A 13 -28.83 -1.62 -58.11
N LYS A 14 -29.50 -1.25 -59.21
CA LYS A 14 -30.96 -1.34 -59.33
C LYS A 14 -31.37 -2.82 -59.38
N GLY A 15 -32.13 -3.26 -58.36
CA GLY A 15 -32.55 -4.66 -58.22
C GLY A 15 -31.57 -5.58 -57.53
N ALA A 16 -30.43 -5.05 -57.02
CA ALA A 16 -29.52 -5.84 -56.20
C ALA A 16 -30.08 -6.06 -54.78
N GLU A 17 -29.95 -7.27 -54.25
CA GLU A 17 -30.38 -7.65 -52.91
C GLU A 17 -29.63 -6.89 -51.82
N MET A 18 -28.34 -6.61 -52.02
CA MET A 18 -27.49 -5.87 -51.13
C MET A 18 -26.78 -4.71 -51.83
N VAL A 19 -26.83 -3.51 -51.24
CA VAL A 19 -26.29 -2.28 -51.79
C VAL A 19 -25.37 -1.59 -50.76
N PRO A 20 -24.20 -1.07 -51.16
CA PRO A 20 -23.30 -0.37 -50.27
C PRO A 20 -23.91 0.99 -49.83
N LEU A 21 -23.80 1.28 -48.54
CA LEU A 21 -24.17 2.58 -47.99
C LEU A 21 -23.10 3.63 -48.34
N HIS A 22 -23.57 4.84 -48.60
CA HIS A 22 -22.72 6.02 -48.71
C HIS A 22 -22.72 6.75 -47.35
N ILE A 23 -21.58 7.30 -46.96
CA ILE A 23 -21.44 8.20 -45.85
C ILE A 23 -21.27 9.63 -46.35
N SER A 24 -21.98 10.55 -45.76
CA SER A 24 -21.91 12.00 -46.06
C SER A 24 -21.49 12.72 -44.77
N VAL A 25 -20.41 13.49 -44.85
CA VAL A 25 -19.84 14.27 -43.74
C VAL A 25 -19.90 15.75 -44.13
N SER A 26 -20.46 16.60 -43.26
CA SER A 26 -20.50 18.04 -43.48
C SER A 26 -20.23 18.84 -42.22
N ASP A 27 -19.50 19.94 -42.36
CA ASP A 27 -19.22 20.89 -41.26
C ASP A 27 -19.46 22.32 -41.80
N GLY A 28 -20.62 22.85 -41.51
CA GLY A 28 -21.12 24.12 -42.06
C GLY A 28 -21.26 24.07 -43.59
N ARG A 29 -21.05 25.23 -44.24
CA ARG A 29 -21.09 25.37 -45.69
C ARG A 29 -19.72 25.08 -46.36
N ALA A 30 -18.65 25.14 -45.56
CA ALA A 30 -17.27 25.10 -46.08
C ALA A 30 -16.72 23.66 -46.33
N PHE A 31 -17.32 22.67 -45.66
CA PHE A 31 -16.84 21.28 -45.78
C PHE A 31 -18.01 20.34 -46.02
N ARG A 32 -17.98 19.64 -47.13
CA ARG A 32 -18.93 18.58 -47.43
C ARG A 32 -18.27 17.54 -48.34
N GLN A 33 -18.14 16.32 -47.83
CA GLN A 33 -17.60 15.19 -48.58
C GLN A 33 -18.54 13.99 -48.47
N ARG A 34 -18.51 13.15 -49.48
CA ARG A 34 -19.32 11.93 -49.57
C ARG A 34 -18.49 10.81 -50.18
N GLN A 35 -18.59 9.63 -49.60
CA GLN A 35 -17.90 8.43 -50.10
C GLN A 35 -18.76 7.18 -49.90
N VAL A 36 -18.49 6.14 -50.71
CA VAL A 36 -19.06 4.82 -50.53
C VAL A 36 -18.37 4.10 -49.37
N THR A 37 -19.12 3.34 -48.58
CA THR A 37 -18.58 2.51 -47.51
C THR A 37 -18.59 1.03 -47.89
N ASN A 38 -17.91 0.20 -47.13
CA ASN A 38 -17.97 -1.27 -47.26
C ASN A 38 -19.17 -1.89 -46.57
N ILE A 39 -20.04 -1.09 -45.94
CA ILE A 39 -21.24 -1.58 -45.23
C ILE A 39 -22.34 -1.79 -46.25
N MET A 40 -22.78 -3.04 -46.37
CA MET A 40 -23.83 -3.47 -47.31
C MET A 40 -25.16 -3.54 -46.57
N VAL A 41 -26.24 -3.09 -47.21
CA VAL A 41 -27.59 -3.15 -46.65
C VAL A 41 -28.62 -3.57 -47.70
N ASN A 42 -29.62 -4.33 -47.33
CA ASN A 42 -30.76 -4.57 -48.19
C ASN A 42 -31.60 -3.26 -48.31
N PRO A 43 -31.85 -2.74 -49.51
CA PRO A 43 -32.63 -1.51 -49.71
C PRO A 43 -34.00 -1.52 -49.05
N GLU A 44 -34.65 -2.68 -48.93
CA GLU A 44 -35.95 -2.82 -48.33
C GLU A 44 -35.90 -2.63 -46.81
N HIS A 45 -34.76 -2.86 -46.19
CA HIS A 45 -34.57 -2.69 -44.76
C HIS A 45 -34.15 -1.27 -44.35
N TRP A 46 -33.86 -0.39 -45.31
CA TRP A 46 -33.33 0.96 -45.08
C TRP A 46 -34.42 2.05 -45.16
N ASP A 47 -34.48 2.96 -44.18
CA ASP A 47 -35.26 4.18 -44.27
C ASP A 47 -34.42 5.32 -44.86
N VAL A 48 -34.68 5.67 -46.08
CA VAL A 48 -33.92 6.69 -46.81
C VAL A 48 -34.11 8.08 -46.20
N LYS A 49 -35.29 8.37 -45.58
CA LYS A 49 -35.57 9.67 -44.94
C LYS A 49 -34.84 9.79 -43.61
N ALA A 50 -34.90 8.74 -42.81
CA ALA A 50 -34.23 8.69 -41.52
C ALA A 50 -32.73 8.53 -41.66
N GLY A 51 -32.23 7.90 -42.73
CA GLY A 51 -30.83 7.52 -42.92
C GLY A 51 -30.43 6.41 -41.91
N ASP A 52 -31.34 5.48 -41.65
CA ASP A 52 -31.19 4.43 -40.66
C ASP A 52 -32.02 3.18 -41.05
N LEU A 53 -31.90 2.10 -40.29
CA LEU A 53 -32.73 0.91 -40.48
C LEU A 53 -34.18 1.18 -40.13
N LYS A 54 -35.11 0.60 -40.93
CA LYS A 54 -36.52 0.64 -40.63
C LYS A 54 -36.81 -0.03 -39.29
N LYS A 55 -37.65 0.60 -38.47
CA LYS A 55 -38.02 0.08 -37.11
C LYS A 55 -38.78 -1.24 -37.14
N ARG A 56 -39.59 -1.46 -38.21
CA ARG A 56 -40.45 -2.65 -38.38
C ARG A 56 -40.08 -3.35 -39.68
N VAL A 57 -39.09 -4.22 -39.64
CA VAL A 57 -38.67 -5.05 -40.77
C VAL A 57 -38.27 -6.42 -40.25
N LEU A 58 -38.59 -7.48 -40.98
CA LEU A 58 -38.17 -8.84 -40.67
C LEU A 58 -36.72 -9.00 -41.11
N ILE A 59 -35.82 -8.91 -40.15
CA ILE A 59 -34.39 -9.16 -40.31
C ILE A 59 -33.91 -10.02 -39.12
N ASN A 60 -32.98 -10.93 -39.37
CA ASN A 60 -32.36 -11.69 -38.28
C ASN A 60 -31.73 -10.71 -37.28
N GLU A 61 -32.02 -10.91 -35.98
CA GLU A 61 -31.63 -9.99 -34.91
C GLU A 61 -30.11 -9.84 -34.78
N GLU A 62 -29.35 -10.93 -35.01
CA GLU A 62 -27.87 -10.89 -34.99
C GLU A 62 -27.32 -10.01 -36.12
N VAL A 63 -27.92 -10.14 -37.35
CA VAL A 63 -27.52 -9.34 -38.51
C VAL A 63 -27.90 -7.88 -38.29
N ARG A 64 -29.06 -7.62 -37.68
CA ARG A 64 -29.50 -6.28 -37.31
C ARG A 64 -28.56 -5.62 -36.31
N GLN A 65 -28.26 -6.33 -35.23
CA GLN A 65 -27.38 -5.84 -34.18
C GLN A 65 -25.99 -5.55 -34.70
N LYS A 66 -25.40 -6.46 -35.50
CA LYS A 66 -24.13 -6.27 -36.12
C LYS A 66 -24.08 -5.03 -37.04
N LEU A 67 -25.13 -4.83 -37.83
CA LEU A 67 -25.21 -3.69 -38.74
C LEU A 67 -25.30 -2.36 -37.95
N ILE A 68 -26.05 -2.33 -36.86
CA ILE A 68 -26.14 -1.18 -35.94
C ILE A 68 -24.78 -0.88 -35.34
N GLU A 69 -24.05 -1.90 -34.90
CA GLU A 69 -22.70 -1.77 -34.32
C GLU A 69 -21.69 -1.25 -35.36
N ASP A 70 -21.71 -1.78 -36.57
CA ASP A 70 -20.81 -1.36 -37.67
C ASP A 70 -21.06 0.12 -38.06
N LEU A 71 -22.33 0.54 -38.15
CA LEU A 71 -22.69 1.93 -38.42
C LEU A 71 -22.26 2.88 -37.29
N ALA A 72 -22.48 2.47 -36.05
CA ALA A 72 -22.08 3.24 -34.87
C ALA A 72 -20.56 3.36 -34.78
N ALA A 73 -19.83 2.26 -35.01
CA ALA A 73 -18.37 2.22 -35.00
C ALA A 73 -17.75 3.13 -36.07
N LEU A 74 -18.25 3.03 -37.30
CA LEU A 74 -17.77 3.88 -38.39
C LEU A 74 -18.07 5.37 -38.12
N LYS A 75 -19.27 5.68 -37.61
CA LYS A 75 -19.64 7.06 -37.27
C LYS A 75 -18.74 7.63 -36.18
N ALA A 76 -18.44 6.85 -35.13
CA ALA A 76 -17.56 7.24 -34.05
C ALA A 76 -16.13 7.46 -34.54
N TYR A 77 -15.60 6.55 -35.38
CA TYR A 77 -14.28 6.67 -35.98
C TYR A 77 -14.12 7.95 -36.80
N ILE A 78 -15.07 8.21 -37.75
CA ILE A 78 -15.04 9.39 -38.60
C ILE A 78 -15.17 10.68 -37.79
N ASN A 79 -16.00 10.68 -36.73
CA ASN A 79 -16.15 11.84 -35.87
C ASN A 79 -14.83 12.18 -35.16
N LYS A 80 -14.19 11.17 -34.54
CA LYS A 80 -12.92 11.33 -33.86
C LYS A 80 -11.81 11.78 -34.81
N LYS A 81 -11.66 11.07 -35.93
CA LYS A 81 -10.62 11.39 -36.90
C LYS A 81 -10.78 12.78 -37.51
N TYR A 82 -12.00 13.24 -37.73
CA TYR A 82 -12.25 14.60 -38.21
C TYR A 82 -11.83 15.65 -37.17
N THR A 83 -12.13 15.44 -35.91
CA THR A 83 -11.74 16.37 -34.84
C THR A 83 -10.21 16.46 -34.76
N ASP A 84 -9.53 15.31 -34.68
CA ASP A 84 -8.06 15.23 -34.58
C ASP A 84 -7.36 15.87 -35.80
N ASP A 85 -7.84 15.56 -37.03
CA ASP A 85 -7.26 16.06 -38.28
C ASP A 85 -7.61 17.53 -38.51
N LYS A 86 -8.74 18.05 -38.02
CA LYS A 86 -9.12 19.46 -38.08
C LYS A 86 -8.21 20.33 -37.23
N GLU A 87 -7.95 19.90 -35.98
CA GLU A 87 -7.00 20.56 -35.08
C GLU A 87 -5.59 20.58 -35.63
N ALA A 88 -5.20 19.52 -36.35
CA ALA A 88 -3.89 19.40 -37.01
C ALA A 88 -3.82 20.09 -38.39
N GLY A 89 -4.88 20.74 -38.91
CA GLY A 89 -4.92 21.38 -40.20
C GLY A 89 -4.82 20.42 -41.39
N LYS A 90 -5.15 19.14 -41.21
CA LYS A 90 -5.03 18.05 -42.19
C LYS A 90 -6.29 17.77 -42.99
N VAL A 91 -7.40 18.44 -42.73
CA VAL A 91 -8.67 18.26 -43.42
C VAL A 91 -8.59 18.98 -44.81
N LYS A 92 -8.30 18.23 -45.86
CA LYS A 92 -8.16 18.70 -47.24
C LYS A 92 -9.14 17.97 -48.15
N ASP A 93 -9.13 18.32 -49.46
CA ASP A 93 -9.86 17.56 -50.46
C ASP A 93 -9.50 16.08 -50.42
N ASN A 94 -10.50 15.20 -50.58
CA ASN A 94 -10.39 13.74 -50.44
C ASN A 94 -10.05 13.24 -49.01
N TRP A 95 -10.24 14.06 -47.98
CA TRP A 95 -10.01 13.64 -46.59
C TRP A 95 -10.86 12.42 -46.20
N LEU A 96 -12.16 12.42 -46.56
CA LEU A 96 -13.07 11.32 -46.21
C LEU A 96 -12.67 9.99 -46.88
N GLU A 97 -12.22 10.04 -48.12
CA GLU A 97 -11.72 8.85 -48.83
C GLU A 97 -10.50 8.25 -48.14
N LYS A 98 -9.55 9.09 -47.74
CA LYS A 98 -8.35 8.65 -47.01
C LYS A 98 -8.74 8.11 -45.61
N ALA A 99 -9.67 8.75 -44.93
CA ALA A 99 -10.16 8.30 -43.64
C ALA A 99 -10.83 6.91 -43.75
N LEU A 100 -11.66 6.68 -44.76
CA LEU A 100 -12.29 5.37 -44.98
C LEU A 100 -11.27 4.28 -45.38
N LYS A 101 -10.26 4.58 -46.19
CA LYS A 101 -9.18 3.64 -46.52
C LYS A 101 -8.36 3.22 -45.30
N SER A 102 -8.26 4.09 -44.30
CA SER A 102 -7.58 3.79 -43.02
C SER A 102 -8.50 3.19 -41.97
N TYR A 103 -9.78 3.03 -42.27
CA TYR A 103 -10.73 2.40 -41.35
C TYR A 103 -10.62 0.88 -41.41
N ASP A 104 -10.26 0.26 -40.29
CA ASP A 104 -10.28 -1.17 -40.12
C ASP A 104 -11.45 -1.52 -39.18
N PRO A 105 -12.51 -2.19 -39.69
CA PRO A 105 -13.66 -2.58 -38.86
C PRO A 105 -13.27 -3.59 -37.75
N ASN A 106 -12.18 -4.32 -37.92
CA ASN A 106 -11.65 -5.25 -36.91
C ASN A 106 -10.60 -4.59 -36.00
N ALA A 107 -10.11 -3.41 -36.36
CA ALA A 107 -9.40 -2.61 -35.40
C ALA A 107 -10.40 -2.28 -34.29
N LYS A 108 -10.37 -3.02 -33.18
CA LYS A 108 -11.01 -2.56 -31.93
C LYS A 108 -10.71 -1.08 -31.86
N LEU A 109 -11.75 -0.23 -31.87
CA LEU A 109 -11.60 1.21 -31.69
C LEU A 109 -10.52 1.39 -30.66
N SER A 110 -9.33 1.70 -31.09
CA SER A 110 -8.33 2.16 -30.18
C SER A 110 -8.89 3.50 -29.69
N SER A 111 -9.77 3.42 -28.67
CA SER A 111 -9.76 4.46 -27.68
C SER A 111 -8.29 4.80 -27.56
N SER A 112 -7.89 6.05 -27.78
CA SER A 112 -6.55 6.48 -27.41
C SER A 112 -6.24 5.69 -26.17
N LYS A 113 -5.29 4.74 -26.20
CA LYS A 113 -4.92 3.97 -25.04
C LYS A 113 -4.55 5.05 -24.04
N LYS A 114 -5.50 5.48 -23.21
CA LYS A 114 -5.12 6.09 -21.95
C LYS A 114 -4.15 5.07 -21.43
N LYS A 115 -2.87 5.41 -21.42
CA LYS A 115 -1.82 4.58 -20.84
C LYS A 115 -2.42 4.18 -19.49
N LEU A 116 -2.77 2.90 -19.35
CA LEU A 116 -3.30 2.42 -18.09
C LEU A 116 -2.28 2.83 -17.03
N PRO A 117 -2.72 3.49 -15.96
CA PRO A 117 -1.78 3.98 -14.97
C PRO A 117 -0.95 2.81 -14.46
N SER A 118 0.35 3.02 -14.37
CA SER A 118 1.27 2.03 -13.79
C SER A 118 0.96 1.79 -12.32
N PHE A 119 1.50 0.71 -11.76
CA PHE A 119 1.43 0.47 -10.32
C PHE A 119 1.91 1.70 -9.53
N ASP A 120 3.04 2.29 -9.90
CA ASP A 120 3.59 3.46 -9.21
C ASP A 120 2.67 4.67 -9.26
N GLU A 121 2.10 4.98 -10.44
CA GLU A 121 1.15 6.10 -10.58
C GLU A 121 -0.08 5.92 -9.69
N LEU A 122 -0.62 4.71 -9.60
CA LEU A 122 -1.75 4.37 -8.73
C LEU A 122 -1.34 4.39 -7.25
N TYR A 123 -0.15 3.90 -6.95
CA TYR A 123 0.36 3.85 -5.59
C TYR A 123 0.63 5.26 -5.03
N ASP A 124 1.17 6.16 -5.85
CA ASP A 124 1.35 7.57 -5.49
C ASP A 124 0.01 8.28 -5.24
N GLN A 125 -1.02 8.00 -6.05
CA GLN A 125 -2.38 8.50 -5.81
C GLN A 125 -2.94 7.99 -4.47
N PHE A 126 -2.76 6.70 -4.19
CA PHE A 126 -3.17 6.10 -2.92
C PHE A 126 -2.49 6.73 -1.71
N LEU A 127 -1.18 6.99 -1.79
CA LEU A 127 -0.40 7.59 -0.70
C LEU A 127 -0.70 9.06 -0.50
N SER A 128 -0.90 9.82 -1.58
CA SER A 128 -1.19 11.27 -1.52
C SER A 128 -2.58 11.56 -0.97
N GLY A 129 -3.55 10.68 -1.20
CA GLY A 129 -4.92 10.82 -0.70
C GLY A 129 -5.10 10.49 0.79
N ARG A 130 -4.01 10.21 1.55
CA ARG A 130 -4.08 9.77 2.94
C ARG A 130 -3.27 10.64 3.88
N ASP A 131 -3.90 11.09 4.96
CA ASP A 131 -3.17 11.63 6.10
C ASP A 131 -2.56 10.46 6.91
N MET A 132 -1.25 10.28 6.79
CA MET A 132 -0.50 9.26 7.53
C MET A 132 0.81 9.82 8.06
N GLY A 133 1.25 9.32 9.22
CA GLY A 133 2.56 9.70 9.78
C GLY A 133 3.72 9.10 8.98
N ASP A 134 4.90 9.73 9.08
CA ASP A 134 6.12 9.35 8.35
C ASP A 134 6.53 7.88 8.54
N GLY A 135 6.31 7.32 9.74
CA GLY A 135 6.56 5.91 10.02
C GLY A 135 5.74 5.01 9.11
N ARG A 136 4.44 5.27 8.99
CA ARG A 136 3.53 4.48 8.16
C ARG A 136 3.82 4.66 6.68
N ARG A 137 4.15 5.87 6.25
CA ARG A 137 4.58 6.14 4.87
C ARG A 137 5.81 5.32 4.50
N ARG A 138 6.82 5.25 5.39
CA ARG A 138 8.01 4.41 5.19
C ARG A 138 7.68 2.93 5.04
N HIS A 139 6.70 2.40 5.77
CA HIS A 139 6.25 1.01 5.59
C HIS A 139 5.68 0.77 4.19
N TYR A 140 4.83 1.67 3.69
CA TYR A 140 4.31 1.58 2.32
C TYR A 140 5.41 1.68 1.26
N GLU A 141 6.47 2.49 1.47
CA GLU A 141 7.62 2.53 0.56
C GLU A 141 8.44 1.24 0.59
N VAL A 142 8.51 0.56 1.74
CA VAL A 142 9.10 -0.79 1.83
C VAL A 142 8.27 -1.78 1.00
N LEU A 143 6.94 -1.75 1.12
CA LEU A 143 6.04 -2.59 0.32
C LEU A 143 6.20 -2.31 -1.19
N ARG A 144 6.30 -1.05 -1.60
CA ARG A 144 6.55 -0.68 -3.02
C ARG A 144 7.80 -1.37 -3.55
N ARG A 145 8.93 -1.29 -2.81
CA ARG A 145 10.17 -1.96 -3.21
C ARG A 145 10.04 -3.49 -3.26
N MET A 146 9.27 -4.10 -2.35
CA MET A 146 9.01 -5.54 -2.38
C MET A 146 8.23 -5.93 -3.65
N ILE A 147 7.24 -5.15 -4.05
CA ILE A 147 6.47 -5.41 -5.28
C ILE A 147 7.37 -5.29 -6.52
N HIS A 148 8.26 -4.31 -6.58
CA HIS A 148 9.22 -4.21 -7.69
C HIS A 148 10.22 -5.36 -7.72
N ARG A 149 10.69 -5.83 -6.56
CA ARG A 149 11.54 -7.03 -6.51
C ARG A 149 10.78 -8.29 -6.90
N TYR A 150 9.49 -8.38 -6.55
CA TYR A 150 8.61 -9.45 -7.04
C TYR A 150 8.48 -9.42 -8.58
N GLU A 151 8.34 -8.25 -9.20
CA GLU A 151 8.36 -8.15 -10.66
C GLU A 151 9.66 -8.68 -11.27
N SER A 152 10.82 -8.33 -10.67
CA SER A 152 12.13 -8.83 -11.13
C SER A 152 12.23 -10.35 -10.94
N TYR A 153 11.75 -10.88 -9.81
CA TYR A 153 11.67 -12.32 -9.56
C TYR A 153 10.86 -13.05 -10.65
N VAL A 154 9.64 -12.58 -10.92
CA VAL A 154 8.79 -13.20 -11.97
C VAL A 154 9.45 -13.15 -13.34
N ARG A 155 10.20 -12.08 -13.65
CA ARG A 155 10.98 -11.99 -14.91
C ARG A 155 12.10 -13.02 -14.97
N CYS A 156 12.79 -13.27 -13.85
CA CYS A 156 13.87 -14.25 -13.77
C CYS A 156 13.35 -15.68 -13.83
N GLU A 157 12.36 -16.00 -12.99
CA GLU A 157 11.83 -17.35 -12.81
C GLU A 157 11.03 -17.82 -14.03
N SER A 158 10.09 -17.02 -14.53
CA SER A 158 9.20 -17.42 -15.63
C SER A 158 9.71 -17.06 -17.03
N GLY A 159 10.83 -16.34 -17.14
CA GLY A 159 11.36 -15.84 -18.42
C GLY A 159 10.53 -14.75 -19.08
N ARG A 160 9.51 -14.24 -18.41
CA ARG A 160 8.61 -13.17 -18.91
C ARG A 160 9.30 -11.79 -18.83
N LYS A 161 10.25 -11.52 -19.70
CA LYS A 161 11.12 -10.31 -19.69
C LYS A 161 10.39 -8.97 -19.51
N ARG A 162 9.10 -8.89 -19.81
CA ARG A 162 8.28 -7.65 -19.75
C ARG A 162 7.20 -7.70 -18.67
N TYR A 163 7.31 -8.61 -17.72
CA TYR A 163 6.32 -8.68 -16.63
C TYR A 163 6.37 -7.39 -15.80
N VAL A 164 5.19 -6.83 -15.51
CA VAL A 164 4.96 -5.73 -14.57
C VAL A 164 3.77 -6.10 -13.69
N PHE A 165 3.76 -5.62 -12.46
CA PHE A 165 2.65 -5.80 -11.53
C PHE A 165 1.48 -4.92 -11.99
N ASP A 166 0.58 -5.51 -12.79
CA ASP A 166 -0.58 -4.83 -13.37
C ASP A 166 -1.75 -4.90 -12.38
N VAL A 167 -2.00 -3.81 -11.67
CA VAL A 167 -3.05 -3.69 -10.63
C VAL A 167 -4.43 -4.15 -11.13
N LEU A 168 -4.71 -3.97 -12.43
CA LEU A 168 -6.00 -4.34 -13.03
C LEU A 168 -6.15 -5.85 -13.25
N LYS A 169 -5.07 -6.62 -13.15
CA LYS A 169 -5.02 -8.06 -13.41
C LYS A 169 -4.66 -8.89 -12.18
N VAL A 170 -4.54 -8.22 -11.03
CA VAL A 170 -4.28 -8.94 -9.78
C VAL A 170 -5.55 -9.67 -9.37
N ASP A 171 -5.41 -10.97 -9.21
CA ASP A 171 -6.41 -11.89 -8.66
C ASP A 171 -5.83 -12.61 -7.44
N LYS A 172 -6.55 -13.60 -6.94
CA LYS A 172 -6.11 -14.43 -5.81
C LYS A 172 -4.78 -15.14 -6.11
N ASP A 173 -4.60 -15.67 -7.31
CA ASP A 173 -3.41 -16.46 -7.68
C ASP A 173 -2.16 -15.55 -7.69
N VAL A 174 -2.28 -14.31 -8.16
CA VAL A 174 -1.20 -13.30 -8.08
C VAL A 174 -0.92 -12.92 -6.63
N LEU A 175 -1.93 -12.83 -5.76
CA LEU A 175 -1.72 -12.56 -4.34
C LEU A 175 -1.03 -13.73 -3.62
N ASP A 176 -1.40 -14.97 -3.94
CA ASP A 176 -0.77 -16.18 -3.41
C ASP A 176 0.71 -16.25 -3.85
N SER A 177 0.99 -15.95 -5.11
CA SER A 177 2.37 -15.88 -5.64
C SER A 177 3.18 -14.74 -4.99
N LEU A 178 2.57 -13.57 -4.77
CA LEU A 178 3.21 -12.46 -4.06
C LEU A 178 3.49 -12.82 -2.59
N TYR A 179 2.58 -13.56 -1.96
CA TYR A 179 2.75 -14.04 -0.59
C TYR A 179 3.96 -14.97 -0.50
N ASP A 180 4.00 -16.01 -1.34
CA ASP A 180 5.11 -16.96 -1.38
C ASP A 180 6.44 -16.25 -1.63
N TYR A 181 6.47 -15.33 -2.60
CA TYR A 181 7.67 -14.55 -2.87
C TYR A 181 8.13 -13.74 -1.65
N ILE A 182 7.23 -12.98 -1.00
CA ILE A 182 7.61 -12.14 0.14
C ILE A 182 8.07 -13.01 1.33
N GLU A 183 7.43 -14.15 1.57
CA GLU A 183 7.82 -15.08 2.63
C GLU A 183 9.23 -15.65 2.41
N ASN A 184 9.53 -16.04 1.18
CA ASN A 184 10.76 -16.72 0.78
C ASN A 184 11.77 -15.80 0.05
N GLU A 185 11.56 -14.48 0.06
CA GLU A 185 12.40 -13.50 -0.65
C GLU A 185 13.90 -13.69 -0.36
N PHE A 186 14.27 -14.10 0.87
CA PHE A 186 15.65 -14.33 1.27
C PHE A 186 16.30 -15.50 0.50
N GLU A 187 15.54 -16.49 0.07
CA GLU A 187 16.01 -17.62 -0.78
C GLU A 187 16.06 -17.17 -2.25
N TYR A 188 15.02 -16.52 -2.73
CA TYR A 188 14.94 -16.09 -4.13
C TYR A 188 15.99 -15.04 -4.51
N VAL A 189 16.36 -14.13 -3.60
CA VAL A 189 17.44 -13.16 -3.90
C VAL A 189 18.82 -13.82 -3.91
N ALA A 190 19.00 -14.94 -3.21
CA ALA A 190 20.22 -15.73 -3.29
C ALA A 190 20.30 -16.55 -4.60
N GLU A 191 19.15 -17.06 -5.06
CA GLU A 191 19.06 -17.81 -6.31
C GLU A 191 19.13 -16.90 -7.54
N TYR A 192 18.53 -15.71 -7.48
CA TYR A 192 18.46 -14.73 -8.56
C TYR A 192 19.06 -13.38 -8.13
N PRO A 193 20.40 -13.22 -8.09
CA PRO A 193 21.07 -11.99 -7.65
C PRO A 193 20.62 -10.73 -8.41
N LYS A 194 20.15 -10.90 -9.64
CA LYS A 194 19.61 -9.83 -10.49
C LYS A 194 18.48 -9.06 -9.83
N ILE A 195 17.71 -9.67 -8.93
CA ILE A 195 16.63 -8.99 -8.20
C ILE A 195 17.18 -7.80 -7.40
N LEU A 196 18.32 -7.98 -6.73
CA LEU A 196 18.97 -6.92 -5.96
C LEU A 196 19.85 -5.99 -6.80
N GLU A 197 20.28 -6.41 -7.99
CA GLU A 197 20.90 -5.52 -8.98
C GLU A 197 19.86 -4.52 -9.53
N ASP A 198 18.66 -5.00 -9.85
CA ASP A 198 17.55 -4.18 -10.36
C ASP A 198 16.96 -3.27 -9.26
N TYR A 199 16.80 -3.80 -8.03
CA TYR A 199 16.17 -3.13 -6.89
C TYR A 199 16.97 -3.34 -5.59
N PRO A 200 18.05 -2.57 -5.37
CA PRO A 200 18.94 -2.74 -4.23
C PRO A 200 18.22 -2.56 -2.88
N GLU A 201 18.61 -3.37 -1.89
CA GLU A 201 18.21 -3.17 -0.50
C GLU A 201 19.46 -3.03 0.39
N THR A 202 19.44 -2.04 1.27
CA THR A 202 20.58 -1.74 2.15
C THR A 202 20.69 -2.69 3.33
N ARG A 203 19.60 -3.36 3.67
CA ARG A 203 19.55 -4.33 4.78
C ARG A 203 19.49 -5.74 4.22
N GLU A 204 20.19 -6.65 4.88
CA GLU A 204 20.08 -8.07 4.60
C GLU A 204 18.61 -8.52 4.69
N ILE A 205 18.14 -9.18 3.64
CA ILE A 205 16.79 -9.75 3.60
C ILE A 205 16.80 -11.05 4.40
N LYS A 206 16.04 -11.07 5.50
CA LYS A 206 15.95 -12.20 6.43
C LYS A 206 14.61 -12.90 6.30
N PRO A 207 14.53 -14.19 6.69
CA PRO A 207 13.27 -14.90 6.82
C PRO A 207 12.25 -14.12 7.65
N ARG A 208 11.01 -14.03 7.18
CA ARG A 208 9.94 -13.28 7.83
C ARG A 208 9.01 -14.21 8.61
N GLY A 209 8.50 -13.71 9.73
CA GLY A 209 7.49 -14.41 10.52
C GLY A 209 6.09 -14.02 10.08
N GLU A 210 5.10 -14.86 10.40
CA GLU A 210 3.71 -14.67 9.97
C GLU A 210 3.07 -13.35 10.42
N ASN A 211 3.42 -12.84 11.63
CA ASN A 211 2.92 -11.53 12.07
C ASN A 211 3.42 -10.40 11.17
N TYR A 212 4.64 -10.52 10.63
CA TYR A 212 5.16 -9.58 9.65
C TYR A 212 4.41 -9.71 8.33
N MET A 213 4.17 -10.94 7.87
CA MET A 213 3.38 -11.22 6.66
C MET A 213 1.96 -10.67 6.80
N SER A 214 1.30 -10.88 7.95
CA SER A 214 0.00 -10.28 8.25
C SER A 214 0.03 -8.75 8.13
N GLY A 215 1.05 -8.10 8.69
CA GLY A 215 1.23 -6.65 8.59
C GLY A 215 1.33 -6.17 7.15
N ILE A 216 2.19 -6.80 6.35
CA ILE A 216 2.38 -6.47 4.92
C ILE A 216 1.08 -6.70 4.13
N PHE A 217 0.42 -7.83 4.31
CA PHE A 217 -0.81 -8.12 3.56
C PHE A 217 -2.02 -7.27 3.99
N LYS A 218 -2.04 -6.74 5.22
CA LYS A 218 -2.97 -5.67 5.60
C LYS A 218 -2.72 -4.38 4.81
N GLU A 219 -1.46 -4.05 4.52
CA GLU A 219 -1.10 -2.88 3.69
C GLU A 219 -1.45 -3.11 2.22
N VAL A 220 -1.15 -4.29 1.66
CA VAL A 220 -1.58 -4.68 0.30
C VAL A 220 -3.11 -4.60 0.19
N ARG A 221 -3.83 -5.19 1.14
CA ARG A 221 -5.30 -5.14 1.19
C ARG A 221 -5.84 -3.72 1.28
N ALA A 222 -5.18 -2.84 2.01
CA ALA A 222 -5.58 -1.44 2.12
C ALA A 222 -5.45 -0.69 0.79
N PHE A 223 -4.42 -0.99 -0.02
CA PHE A 223 -4.25 -0.46 -1.37
C PHE A 223 -5.35 -0.97 -2.32
N PHE A 224 -5.60 -2.28 -2.36
CA PHE A 224 -6.64 -2.84 -3.22
C PHE A 224 -8.06 -2.46 -2.80
N ASN A 225 -8.33 -2.28 -1.51
CA ASN A 225 -9.59 -1.70 -1.03
C ASN A 225 -9.81 -0.27 -1.56
N TRP A 226 -8.75 0.54 -1.58
CA TRP A 226 -8.82 1.87 -2.17
C TRP A 226 -9.08 1.79 -3.68
N ALA A 227 -8.32 0.96 -4.41
CA ALA A 227 -8.50 0.79 -5.85
C ALA A 227 -9.91 0.31 -6.22
N TYR A 228 -10.48 -0.61 -5.44
CA TYR A 228 -11.85 -1.09 -5.62
C TYR A 228 -12.89 -0.02 -5.31
N LYS A 229 -12.76 0.71 -4.19
CA LYS A 229 -13.69 1.78 -3.81
C LYS A 229 -13.66 2.97 -4.77
N THR A 230 -12.52 3.25 -5.39
CA THR A 230 -12.37 4.30 -6.40
C THR A 230 -12.68 3.81 -7.83
N LYS A 231 -13.14 2.56 -7.97
CA LYS A 231 -13.51 1.95 -9.26
C LYS A 231 -12.37 1.92 -10.27
N ILE A 232 -11.13 1.78 -9.78
CA ILE A 232 -9.96 1.51 -10.62
C ILE A 232 -9.95 0.05 -11.04
N ILE A 233 -10.39 -0.84 -10.13
CA ILE A 233 -10.60 -2.27 -10.39
C ILE A 233 -12.06 -2.63 -10.15
N ASP A 234 -12.58 -3.58 -10.93
CA ASP A 234 -13.97 -4.04 -10.83
C ASP A 234 -14.12 -5.20 -9.84
N ASN A 235 -13.10 -6.04 -9.71
CA ASN A 235 -13.10 -7.20 -8.81
C ASN A 235 -12.11 -6.99 -7.65
N PHE A 236 -12.50 -7.41 -6.45
CA PHE A 236 -11.63 -7.31 -5.28
C PHE A 236 -10.74 -8.56 -5.15
N PRO A 237 -9.40 -8.47 -5.34
CA PRO A 237 -8.54 -9.63 -5.46
C PRO A 237 -8.38 -10.45 -4.18
N PHE A 238 -8.79 -9.91 -3.02
CA PHE A 238 -8.77 -10.61 -1.74
C PHE A 238 -10.01 -11.49 -1.50
N GLU A 239 -10.93 -11.57 -2.47
CA GLU A 239 -12.03 -12.52 -2.38
C GLU A 239 -11.48 -13.95 -2.47
N GLY A 240 -11.70 -14.74 -1.40
CA GLY A 240 -11.14 -16.08 -1.26
C GLY A 240 -9.65 -16.16 -0.88
N PHE A 241 -8.95 -15.03 -0.68
CA PHE A 241 -7.57 -15.03 -0.17
C PHE A 241 -7.56 -15.18 1.36
N GLU A 242 -6.79 -16.16 1.86
CA GLU A 242 -6.63 -16.38 3.29
C GLU A 242 -5.59 -15.44 3.89
N MET A 243 -6.05 -14.47 4.67
CA MET A 243 -5.16 -13.54 5.35
C MET A 243 -4.33 -14.25 6.42
N PRO A 244 -2.99 -14.00 6.47
CA PRO A 244 -2.16 -14.58 7.52
C PRO A 244 -2.63 -14.11 8.90
N SER A 245 -2.72 -15.06 9.85
CA SER A 245 -3.19 -14.80 11.19
C SER A 245 -2.06 -14.33 12.10
N GLU A 246 -2.34 -13.34 12.96
CA GLU A 246 -1.37 -12.91 13.96
C GLU A 246 -1.46 -13.78 15.20
N LYS A 247 -0.29 -14.18 15.73
CA LYS A 247 -0.17 -14.88 17.02
C LYS A 247 0.86 -14.18 17.88
N TYR A 248 0.47 -13.90 19.08
CA TYR A 248 1.32 -13.26 20.08
C TYR A 248 1.56 -14.22 21.23
N GLY A 249 2.81 -14.33 21.68
CA GLY A 249 3.16 -15.02 22.89
C GLY A 249 2.75 -14.22 24.14
N SER A 250 2.83 -14.84 25.31
CA SER A 250 2.62 -14.16 26.59
C SER A 250 3.62 -13.02 26.79
N PRO A 251 3.21 -11.89 27.35
CA PRO A 251 4.11 -10.76 27.60
C PRO A 251 5.16 -11.12 28.63
N ILE A 252 6.44 -11.03 28.26
CA ILE A 252 7.57 -11.25 29.17
C ILE A 252 7.96 -9.93 29.81
N PHE A 253 8.13 -9.95 31.14
CA PHE A 253 8.56 -8.83 31.94
C PHE A 253 9.41 -9.33 33.13
N ILE A 254 10.18 -8.45 33.79
CA ILE A 254 11.05 -8.76 34.90
C ILE A 254 10.41 -8.35 36.23
N THR A 255 10.90 -8.94 37.35
CA THR A 255 10.44 -8.64 38.69
C THR A 255 10.99 -7.29 39.16
N LEU A 256 10.43 -6.78 40.28
CA LEU A 256 10.98 -5.58 40.95
C LEU A 256 12.40 -5.85 41.47
N ASP A 257 12.69 -7.07 41.94
CA ASP A 257 14.03 -7.47 42.39
C ASP A 257 15.03 -7.44 41.25
N ASP A 258 14.64 -7.89 40.06
CA ASP A 258 15.48 -7.76 38.86
C ASP A 258 15.72 -6.30 38.47
N VAL A 259 14.70 -5.44 38.58
CA VAL A 259 14.85 -3.99 38.35
C VAL A 259 15.85 -3.39 39.34
N GLN A 260 15.74 -3.76 40.63
CA GLN A 260 16.66 -3.30 41.66
C GLN A 260 18.08 -3.83 41.44
N LYS A 261 18.22 -5.09 41.00
CA LYS A 261 19.50 -5.69 40.66
C LYS A 261 20.17 -4.95 39.49
N ILE A 262 19.40 -4.60 38.46
CA ILE A 262 19.86 -3.77 37.35
C ILE A 262 20.33 -2.40 37.86
N TYR A 263 19.52 -1.74 38.67
CA TYR A 263 19.81 -0.42 39.24
C TYR A 263 21.14 -0.40 39.99
N ASN A 264 21.40 -1.43 40.81
CA ASN A 264 22.60 -1.58 41.64
C ASN A 264 23.83 -2.14 40.90
N THR A 265 23.68 -2.50 39.62
CA THR A 265 24.83 -3.04 38.83
C THR A 265 25.89 -1.98 38.68
N ASP A 266 27.12 -2.31 39.08
CA ASP A 266 28.26 -1.42 38.89
C ASP A 266 28.63 -1.34 37.39
N LEU A 267 28.58 -0.14 36.86
CA LEU A 267 28.95 0.21 35.51
C LEU A 267 29.90 1.42 35.47
N SER A 268 30.65 1.63 36.54
CA SER A 268 31.61 2.73 36.69
C SER A 268 32.66 2.78 35.56
N GLU A 269 33.11 1.62 35.08
CA GLU A 269 34.01 1.51 33.94
C GLU A 269 33.37 1.83 32.59
N THR A 270 32.05 1.90 32.52
CA THR A 270 31.30 2.15 31.30
C THR A 270 30.22 3.23 31.52
N PRO A 271 30.57 4.51 31.74
CA PRO A 271 29.63 5.56 32.12
C PRO A 271 28.46 5.75 31.17
N GLN A 272 28.70 5.56 29.85
CA GLN A 272 27.62 5.63 28.86
C GLN A 272 26.59 4.51 29.02
N LEU A 273 27.03 3.33 29.45
CA LEU A 273 26.12 2.20 29.73
C LEU A 273 25.36 2.42 31.03
N ALA A 274 26.00 3.04 32.05
CA ALA A 274 25.35 3.43 33.30
C ALA A 274 24.18 4.40 33.03
N VAL A 275 24.36 5.38 32.15
CA VAL A 275 23.28 6.26 31.72
C VAL A 275 22.12 5.48 31.09
N GLN A 276 22.40 4.51 30.23
CA GLN A 276 21.32 3.71 29.60
C GLN A 276 20.64 2.77 30.62
N ARG A 277 21.37 2.28 31.63
CA ARG A 277 20.81 1.56 32.76
C ARG A 277 19.79 2.41 33.53
N ASP A 278 20.18 3.63 33.86
CA ASP A 278 19.31 4.54 34.60
C ASP A 278 18.03 4.91 33.80
N ILE A 279 18.18 5.13 32.50
CA ILE A 279 17.04 5.35 31.59
C ILE A 279 16.11 4.13 31.57
N PHE A 280 16.65 2.90 31.54
CA PHE A 280 15.86 1.68 31.54
C PHE A 280 15.10 1.51 32.88
N VAL A 281 15.78 1.71 34.01
CA VAL A 281 15.19 1.65 35.34
C VAL A 281 14.10 2.73 35.49
N PHE A 282 14.37 3.95 35.04
CA PHE A 282 13.36 5.02 34.99
C PHE A 282 12.14 4.59 34.17
N GLN A 283 12.36 4.03 32.97
CA GLN A 283 11.24 3.56 32.14
C GLN A 283 10.46 2.43 32.79
N CYS A 284 11.10 1.54 33.57
CA CYS A 284 10.41 0.51 34.36
C CYS A 284 9.53 1.11 35.46
N ASN A 285 9.80 2.32 35.94
CA ASN A 285 9.04 3.02 36.97
C ASN A 285 7.97 3.98 36.43
N ILE A 286 8.04 4.35 35.10
CA ILE A 286 7.08 5.26 34.48
C ILE A 286 6.18 4.55 33.45
N GLY A 287 6.63 3.44 32.86
CA GLY A 287 5.85 2.65 31.95
C GLY A 287 5.59 3.29 30.56
N CYS A 288 6.20 4.43 30.24
CA CYS A 288 5.98 5.13 28.97
C CYS A 288 6.56 4.36 27.77
N ARG A 289 6.04 4.63 26.57
CA ARG A 289 6.62 4.10 25.32
C ARG A 289 7.94 4.80 25.02
N ILE A 290 8.87 4.11 24.33
CA ILE A 290 10.18 4.67 23.98
C ILE A 290 10.07 6.01 23.24
N GLY A 291 9.11 6.16 22.32
CA GLY A 291 8.90 7.42 21.59
C GLY A 291 8.46 8.57 22.51
N ASP A 292 7.70 8.27 23.56
CA ASP A 292 7.29 9.25 24.56
C ASP A 292 8.47 9.55 25.50
N LEU A 293 9.20 8.51 25.98
CA LEU A 293 10.40 8.66 26.82
C LEU A 293 11.43 9.61 26.20
N MET A 294 11.72 9.46 24.91
CA MET A 294 12.68 10.29 24.18
C MET A 294 12.29 11.78 24.12
N ARG A 295 11.01 12.07 24.27
CA ARG A 295 10.47 13.44 24.18
C ARG A 295 10.25 14.12 25.51
N LEU A 296 10.33 13.38 26.62
CA LEU A 296 10.15 13.95 27.95
C LEU A 296 11.15 15.10 28.19
N ARG A 297 10.63 16.17 28.77
CA ARG A 297 11.35 17.39 29.13
C ARG A 297 11.28 17.64 30.63
N THR A 298 12.17 18.43 31.17
CA THR A 298 12.15 18.83 32.58
C THR A 298 10.82 19.47 32.99
N ARG A 299 10.19 20.22 32.09
CA ARG A 299 8.89 20.87 32.30
C ARG A 299 7.71 19.87 32.40
N ASP A 300 7.91 18.64 31.96
CA ASP A 300 6.88 17.59 32.03
C ASP A 300 6.84 16.92 33.41
N VAL A 301 7.71 17.32 34.33
CA VAL A 301 7.65 16.93 35.75
C VAL A 301 6.85 17.98 36.51
N ILE A 302 5.62 17.63 36.88
CA ILE A 302 4.66 18.53 37.50
C ILE A 302 4.16 17.88 38.78
N ASN A 303 4.22 18.60 39.92
CA ASN A 303 3.70 18.14 41.23
C ASN A 303 4.16 16.72 41.63
N GLY A 304 5.38 16.33 41.30
CA GLY A 304 5.93 15.03 41.64
C GLY A 304 5.44 13.88 40.76
N ALA A 305 4.88 14.19 39.62
CA ALA A 305 4.50 13.22 38.56
C ALA A 305 5.14 13.60 37.21
N VAL A 306 5.29 12.63 36.32
CA VAL A 306 5.57 12.89 34.89
C VAL A 306 4.25 12.95 34.16
N GLU A 307 3.97 14.09 33.51
CA GLU A 307 2.76 14.32 32.75
C GLU A 307 3.08 14.45 31.26
N TYR A 308 2.40 13.68 30.41
CA TYR A 308 2.60 13.72 28.95
C TYR A 308 1.38 13.21 28.20
N ILE A 309 1.25 13.61 26.94
CA ILE A 309 0.24 13.06 26.00
C ILE A 309 0.92 12.02 25.11
N PRO A 310 0.46 10.76 25.11
CA PRO A 310 1.06 9.70 24.33
C PRO A 310 0.91 9.95 22.81
N THR A 311 2.02 9.92 22.06
CA THR A 311 2.03 10.22 20.63
C THR A 311 1.17 9.31 19.80
N LYS A 312 1.09 8.03 20.18
CA LYS A 312 0.40 7.00 19.37
C LYS A 312 -1.12 7.19 19.38
N THR A 313 -1.67 7.75 20.46
CA THR A 313 -3.12 7.91 20.65
C THR A 313 -3.61 9.33 20.46
N ILE A 314 -2.72 10.30 20.21
CA ILE A 314 -3.06 11.72 20.09
C ILE A 314 -4.05 12.04 18.96
N LYS A 315 -4.12 11.20 17.91
CA LYS A 315 -5.07 11.38 16.80
C LYS A 315 -6.47 10.88 17.14
N ASP A 316 -6.58 9.89 18.03
CA ASP A 316 -7.85 9.24 18.36
C ASP A 316 -8.44 9.79 19.67
N LYS A 317 -7.57 10.03 20.66
CA LYS A 317 -7.95 10.55 21.98
C LYS A 317 -6.79 11.32 22.60
N VAL A 318 -7.05 12.55 23.03
CA VAL A 318 -6.06 13.42 23.69
C VAL A 318 -6.21 13.27 25.20
N ASP A 319 -5.71 12.17 25.76
CA ASP A 319 -5.68 11.97 27.20
C ASP A 319 -4.28 12.26 27.75
N THR A 320 -4.21 13.05 28.80
CA THR A 320 -2.98 13.27 29.55
C THR A 320 -2.73 12.08 30.47
N VAL A 321 -1.55 11.50 30.38
CA VAL A 321 -1.04 10.49 31.29
C VAL A 321 -0.23 11.19 32.37
N ALA A 322 -0.56 10.95 33.62
CA ALA A 322 0.20 11.44 34.78
C ALA A 322 0.67 10.24 35.62
N VAL A 323 1.99 10.05 35.70
CA VAL A 323 2.58 8.94 36.46
C VAL A 323 3.34 9.49 37.66
N PRO A 324 2.91 9.20 38.91
CA PRO A 324 3.63 9.63 40.09
C PRO A 324 5.05 9.07 40.14
N LEU A 325 6.00 9.91 40.51
CA LEU A 325 7.41 9.55 40.65
C LEU A 325 7.66 8.87 42.01
N ASN A 326 8.15 7.64 41.98
CA ASN A 326 8.68 6.99 43.16
C ASN A 326 10.11 7.49 43.52
N ALA A 327 10.68 7.04 44.61
CA ALA A 327 11.99 7.47 45.08
C ALA A 327 13.11 7.25 44.04
N ILE A 328 13.14 6.06 43.38
CA ILE A 328 14.16 5.71 42.39
C ILE A 328 14.03 6.61 41.14
N ALA A 329 12.83 6.84 40.67
CA ALA A 329 12.61 7.70 39.53
C ALA A 329 13.01 9.16 39.80
N LYS A 330 12.73 9.66 41.03
CA LYS A 330 13.20 10.99 41.46
C LYS A 330 14.72 11.07 41.50
N GLU A 331 15.37 10.11 42.16
CA GLU A 331 16.83 10.05 42.25
C GLU A 331 17.49 10.04 40.89
N ILE A 332 16.94 9.30 39.92
CA ILE A 332 17.46 9.29 38.56
C ILE A 332 17.29 10.66 37.91
N ILE A 333 16.15 11.33 38.03
CA ILE A 333 15.95 12.69 37.49
C ILE A 333 16.95 13.66 38.12
N ASP A 334 17.12 13.63 39.42
CA ASP A 334 18.02 14.52 40.18
C ASP A 334 19.49 14.31 39.74
N ARG A 335 19.89 13.05 39.46
CA ARG A 335 21.23 12.71 38.94
C ARG A 335 21.55 13.36 37.62
N TYR A 336 20.56 13.60 36.80
CA TYR A 336 20.70 14.22 35.49
C TYR A 336 20.21 15.68 35.44
N ALA A 337 19.86 16.25 36.60
CA ALA A 337 19.49 17.65 36.69
C ALA A 337 20.65 18.57 36.31
N GLY A 338 20.37 19.69 35.63
CA GLY A 338 21.38 20.67 35.22
C GLY A 338 22.17 20.30 33.96
N GLN A 339 21.80 19.23 33.26
CA GLN A 339 22.40 18.96 31.95
C GLN A 339 22.00 20.03 30.91
N PRO A 340 22.86 20.28 29.89
CA PRO A 340 22.52 21.18 28.81
C PRO A 340 21.28 20.75 28.04
N GLY A 341 20.37 21.69 27.80
CA GLY A 341 19.12 21.43 27.08
C GLY A 341 17.93 21.21 28.01
N ASP A 342 16.78 20.85 27.43
CA ASP A 342 15.49 20.72 28.13
C ASP A 342 15.04 19.26 28.30
N LYS A 343 15.84 18.29 27.83
CA LYS A 343 15.52 16.85 27.95
C LYS A 343 15.56 16.39 29.39
N LEU A 344 14.56 15.59 29.78
CA LEU A 344 14.50 15.03 31.12
C LEU A 344 15.68 14.08 31.41
N LEU A 345 16.05 13.25 30.43
CA LEU A 345 17.17 12.30 30.53
C LEU A 345 18.04 12.36 29.26
N PRO A 346 19.34 12.03 29.37
CA PRO A 346 20.30 12.11 28.26
C PRO A 346 20.14 10.96 27.25
N PHE A 347 18.96 10.86 26.64
CA PHE A 347 18.63 9.81 25.69
C PHE A 347 19.41 9.98 24.38
N GLN A 348 20.00 8.90 23.84
CA GLN A 348 20.75 8.89 22.59
C GLN A 348 19.83 8.57 21.40
N SER A 349 19.73 7.27 21.03
CA SER A 349 18.83 6.76 20.00
C SER A 349 18.14 5.47 20.46
N ALA A 350 16.94 5.24 19.94
CA ALA A 350 16.19 4.04 20.26
C ALA A 350 16.94 2.75 19.93
N GLU A 351 17.71 2.75 18.85
CA GLU A 351 18.49 1.60 18.41
C GLU A 351 19.65 1.29 19.39
N LYS A 352 20.45 2.30 19.74
CA LYS A 352 21.53 2.15 20.72
C LYS A 352 20.98 1.75 22.08
N TYR A 353 19.88 2.35 22.50
CA TYR A 353 19.21 2.04 23.75
C TYR A 353 18.81 0.56 23.81
N ASN A 354 18.07 0.06 22.82
CA ASN A 354 17.65 -1.34 22.81
C ASN A 354 18.85 -2.33 22.75
N ARG A 355 19.95 -1.98 22.09
CA ARG A 355 21.16 -2.78 22.10
C ARG A 355 21.82 -2.79 23.48
N ASN A 356 21.91 -1.64 24.12
CA ASN A 356 22.56 -1.52 25.42
C ASN A 356 21.74 -2.20 26.54
N ILE A 357 20.41 -2.23 26.47
CA ILE A 357 19.59 -2.99 27.43
C ILE A 357 20.02 -4.45 27.50
N LYS A 358 20.31 -5.09 26.39
CA LYS A 358 20.77 -6.49 26.36
C LYS A 358 22.08 -6.69 27.11
N ILE A 359 23.03 -5.77 26.92
CA ILE A 359 24.33 -5.77 27.60
C ILE A 359 24.17 -5.50 29.11
N ILE A 360 23.26 -4.59 29.48
CA ILE A 360 22.95 -4.27 30.88
C ILE A 360 22.41 -5.50 31.60
N PHE A 361 21.47 -6.24 30.98
CA PHE A 361 20.92 -7.47 31.54
C PHE A 361 22.02 -8.52 31.76
N GLU A 362 22.90 -8.69 30.80
CA GLU A 362 24.02 -9.62 30.88
C GLU A 362 24.96 -9.24 32.05
N LYS A 363 25.36 -7.95 32.14
CA LYS A 363 26.22 -7.46 33.24
C LYS A 363 25.52 -7.54 34.61
N ALA A 364 24.23 -7.42 34.66
CA ALA A 364 23.43 -7.61 35.88
C ALA A 364 23.23 -9.09 36.23
N GLY A 365 23.70 -10.03 35.41
CA GLY A 365 23.50 -11.47 35.59
C GLY A 365 22.05 -11.91 35.47
N ILE A 366 21.23 -11.17 34.70
CA ILE A 366 19.83 -11.50 34.42
C ILE A 366 19.79 -12.20 33.06
N THR A 367 20.07 -13.51 33.08
CA THR A 367 20.24 -14.35 31.87
C THR A 367 19.44 -15.64 31.93
N TYR A 368 18.52 -15.76 32.89
CA TYR A 368 17.70 -16.95 33.06
C TYR A 368 16.84 -17.23 31.81
N PRO A 369 16.55 -18.51 31.51
CA PRO A 369 15.75 -18.88 30.36
C PRO A 369 14.29 -18.49 30.53
N VAL A 370 13.69 -17.97 29.48
CA VAL A 370 12.26 -17.68 29.37
C VAL A 370 11.67 -18.38 28.16
N THR A 371 10.43 -18.82 28.30
CA THR A 371 9.70 -19.44 27.23
C THR A 371 9.10 -18.37 26.32
N THR A 372 9.36 -18.44 25.03
CA THR A 372 8.81 -17.53 24.03
C THR A 372 8.28 -18.30 22.82
N LEU A 373 7.48 -17.67 22.01
CA LEU A 373 7.03 -18.20 20.75
C LEU A 373 7.98 -17.74 19.64
N ASN A 374 8.60 -18.69 18.94
CA ASN A 374 9.33 -18.35 17.71
C ASN A 374 8.34 -17.86 16.66
N THR A 375 8.51 -16.64 16.19
CA THR A 375 7.57 -15.97 15.27
C THR A 375 7.53 -16.60 13.88
N ARG A 376 8.55 -17.36 13.50
CA ARG A 376 8.66 -18.04 12.20
C ARG A 376 8.10 -19.45 12.27
N THR A 377 8.63 -20.25 13.21
CA THR A 377 8.28 -21.69 13.30
C THR A 377 7.00 -21.94 14.09
N ARG A 378 6.48 -20.92 14.79
CA ARG A 378 5.34 -20.98 15.72
C ARG A 378 5.50 -22.04 16.83
N LYS A 379 6.73 -22.48 17.08
CA LYS A 379 7.06 -23.42 18.15
C LYS A 379 7.52 -22.66 19.37
N GLU A 380 7.27 -23.25 20.52
CA GLU A 380 7.81 -22.80 21.78
C GLU A 380 9.34 -22.96 21.77
N GLU A 381 10.04 -21.93 22.24
CA GLU A 381 11.48 -21.96 22.43
C GLU A 381 11.87 -21.34 23.75
N LYS A 382 12.99 -21.80 24.33
CA LYS A 382 13.59 -21.21 25.52
C LYS A 382 14.80 -20.40 25.14
N VAL A 383 14.77 -19.12 25.46
CA VAL A 383 15.86 -18.19 25.16
C VAL A 383 16.30 -17.45 26.42
N PRO A 384 17.58 -17.08 26.58
CA PRO A 384 18.03 -16.23 27.67
C PRO A 384 17.30 -14.87 27.60
N ILE A 385 16.78 -14.39 28.73
CA ILE A 385 15.96 -13.17 28.77
C ILE A 385 16.69 -11.92 28.26
N ASN A 386 18.02 -11.83 28.49
CA ASN A 386 18.85 -10.73 27.97
C ASN A 386 18.83 -10.62 26.46
N THR A 387 18.67 -11.73 25.72
CA THR A 387 18.65 -11.72 24.24
C THR A 387 17.42 -11.05 23.65
N ILE A 388 16.31 -11.05 24.38
CA ILE A 388 15.04 -10.46 23.99
C ILE A 388 14.71 -9.16 24.75
N ALA A 389 15.57 -8.75 25.68
CA ALA A 389 15.41 -7.52 26.45
C ALA A 389 15.39 -6.29 25.53
N CYS A 390 14.43 -5.40 25.77
CA CYS A 390 14.22 -4.18 24.98
C CYS A 390 13.41 -3.14 25.79
N SER A 391 13.32 -1.93 25.28
CA SER A 391 12.55 -0.83 25.88
C SER A 391 11.06 -1.18 26.11
N HIS A 392 10.48 -2.02 25.27
CA HIS A 392 9.10 -2.45 25.47
C HIS A 392 8.94 -3.39 26.69
N MET A 393 10.01 -4.13 27.04
CA MET A 393 10.05 -4.92 28.26
C MET A 393 9.96 -4.03 29.52
N ALA A 394 10.62 -2.86 29.53
CA ALA A 394 10.50 -1.91 30.64
C ALA A 394 9.04 -1.50 30.89
N ARG A 395 8.30 -1.19 29.82
CA ARG A 395 6.87 -0.88 29.92
C ARG A 395 6.03 -2.08 30.42
N ARG A 396 6.31 -3.27 29.92
CA ARG A 396 5.64 -4.50 30.40
C ARG A 396 5.96 -4.77 31.87
N THR A 397 7.18 -4.47 32.29
CA THR A 397 7.62 -4.58 33.72
C THR A 397 6.83 -3.64 34.61
N PHE A 398 6.66 -2.39 34.20
CA PHE A 398 5.79 -1.44 34.91
C PHE A 398 4.36 -1.99 35.03
N ILE A 399 3.74 -2.38 33.93
CA ILE A 399 2.37 -2.89 33.88
C ILE A 399 2.23 -4.15 34.73
N GLY A 400 3.11 -5.14 34.54
CA GLY A 400 3.00 -6.44 35.22
C GLY A 400 3.19 -6.35 36.75
N ASN A 401 4.12 -5.49 37.18
CA ASN A 401 4.37 -5.31 38.62
C ASN A 401 3.28 -4.48 39.30
N ILE A 402 2.78 -3.41 38.65
CA ILE A 402 1.65 -2.64 39.21
C ILE A 402 0.38 -3.48 39.25
N TYR A 403 0.10 -4.29 38.20
CA TYR A 403 -1.07 -5.14 38.16
C TYR A 403 -1.09 -6.14 39.34
N LYS A 404 0.08 -6.67 39.72
CA LYS A 404 0.18 -7.54 40.90
C LYS A 404 -0.19 -6.85 42.22
N LEU A 405 0.02 -5.54 42.28
CA LEU A 405 -0.24 -4.75 43.50
C LEU A 405 -1.68 -4.20 43.54
N VAL A 406 -2.19 -3.71 42.44
CA VAL A 406 -3.43 -2.93 42.38
C VAL A 406 -4.60 -3.72 41.80
N GLN A 407 -4.35 -4.65 40.87
CA GLN A 407 -5.34 -5.50 40.17
C GLN A 407 -6.49 -4.71 39.49
N ASP A 408 -6.25 -3.44 39.16
CA ASP A 408 -7.20 -2.57 38.44
C ASP A 408 -6.68 -2.23 37.01
N PRO A 409 -7.25 -2.86 35.96
CA PRO A 409 -6.86 -2.57 34.59
C PRO A 409 -7.13 -1.13 34.15
N ASN A 410 -8.17 -0.48 34.72
CA ASN A 410 -8.53 0.89 34.34
C ASN A 410 -7.49 1.88 34.85
N LEU A 411 -7.04 1.71 36.11
CA LEU A 411 -5.96 2.53 36.67
C LEU A 411 -4.67 2.36 35.87
N ILE A 412 -4.33 1.10 35.51
CA ILE A 412 -3.13 0.82 34.71
C ILE A 412 -3.25 1.43 33.32
N SER A 413 -4.43 1.36 32.70
CA SER A 413 -4.70 2.02 31.41
C SER A 413 -4.49 3.54 31.48
N ALA A 414 -4.99 4.17 32.58
CA ALA A 414 -4.79 5.61 32.80
C ALA A 414 -3.32 5.97 32.98
N LEU A 415 -2.54 5.19 33.73
CA LEU A 415 -1.10 5.39 33.95
C LEU A 415 -0.25 5.11 32.73
N THR A 416 -0.74 4.35 31.77
CA THR A 416 0.05 3.92 30.61
C THR A 416 -0.45 4.46 29.28
N GLY A 417 -1.63 5.08 29.24
CA GLY A 417 -2.25 5.55 28.01
C GLY A 417 -2.58 4.38 27.05
N HIS A 418 -3.11 3.27 27.60
CA HIS A 418 -3.80 2.26 26.80
C HIS A 418 -5.26 2.70 26.60
N VAL A 419 -5.76 2.56 25.37
CA VAL A 419 -7.17 2.78 25.02
C VAL A 419 -7.84 1.44 24.90
#